data_2599f6a017a68da8cad1150b5030f069
#
_entry.id   2599f6a017a68da8cad1150b5030f069
#
_cell.length_a   1.000
_cell.length_b   1.000
_cell.length_c   1.000
_cell.angle_alpha   90.00
_cell.angle_beta   90.00
_cell.angle_gamma   90.00
#
_symmetry.space_group_name_H-M   'P 1'
#
loop_
_entity.id
_entity.type
_entity.pdbx_description
1 polymer ?
#
loop_
_entity_poly.entity_id
_entity_poly.type
_entity_poly.pdbx_seq_one_letter_code
_entity_poly.pdbx_strand_id
1 'polypeptide(L)'
;MSDEKKKLTVLLSGASFASVDNGWFELGCEALRAKGINRAIGGEAIADVANRMSRGDLYSREELDEVDVFVIMQVHNRDVYAPNELKKDYHEYALPFTRGNYAAAFDYVIKKYISDCYQLQFDKGSKYYGVKGGKPAVILLCTHWHDARVVYNESIRKLSDKWGFPLVKFDEQIGFSKTVEHPETHRQTSTLFADDTECIDGVEYGWHPNRGKDCYIQNRM
;
A
#
# COMPACT_ATOMS: atom_id res chain seq x y z
N MET A 1 -33.86 15.05 10.76
CA MET A 1 -33.16 13.83 10.33
C MET A 1 -31.70 14.20 10.27
N SER A 2 -30.86 13.72 11.19
CA SER A 2 -29.44 13.93 11.16
C SER A 2 -28.90 13.15 9.94
N ASP A 3 -28.32 13.85 8.94
CA ASP A 3 -27.51 13.23 7.92
C ASP A 3 -26.33 12.54 8.63
N GLU A 4 -26.47 11.28 8.94
CA GLU A 4 -25.34 10.45 9.34
C GLU A 4 -24.44 10.36 8.11
N LYS A 5 -23.41 11.22 8.07
CA LYS A 5 -22.42 11.19 6.97
C LYS A 5 -21.87 9.77 6.87
N LYS A 6 -22.03 9.15 5.71
CA LYS A 6 -21.48 7.82 5.42
C LYS A 6 -20.02 7.78 5.86
N LYS A 7 -19.68 6.83 6.70
CA LYS A 7 -18.33 6.60 7.18
C LYS A 7 -17.48 6.03 6.03
N LEU A 8 -16.31 6.61 5.74
CA LEU A 8 -15.40 6.07 4.74
C LEU A 8 -14.96 4.65 5.11
N THR A 9 -14.84 3.77 4.13
CA THR A 9 -14.27 2.44 4.28
C THR A 9 -12.95 2.37 3.51
N VAL A 10 -11.87 2.05 4.21
CA VAL A 10 -10.50 2.02 3.67
C VAL A 10 -9.98 0.60 3.74
N LEU A 11 -9.59 0.04 2.60
CA LEU A 11 -8.91 -1.25 2.49
C LEU A 11 -7.41 -1.02 2.38
N LEU A 12 -6.61 -1.72 3.18
CA LEU A 12 -5.16 -1.71 3.08
C LEU A 12 -4.64 -3.08 2.63
N SER A 13 -3.74 -3.07 1.66
CA SER A 13 -2.85 -4.20 1.33
C SER A 13 -1.40 -3.79 1.56
N GLY A 14 -0.62 -4.66 2.17
CA GLY A 14 0.76 -4.35 2.51
C GLY A 14 1.50 -5.54 3.09
N ALA A 15 2.75 -5.31 3.46
CA ALA A 15 3.59 -6.25 4.17
C ALA A 15 3.64 -5.93 5.69
N SER A 16 4.72 -6.33 6.35
CA SER A 16 4.91 -6.12 7.80
C SER A 16 4.82 -4.67 8.26
N PHE A 17 5.21 -3.69 7.43
CA PHE A 17 5.09 -2.26 7.78
C PHE A 17 3.65 -1.78 7.92
N ALA A 18 2.73 -2.48 7.30
CA ALA A 18 1.32 -2.12 7.25
C ALA A 18 0.44 -3.13 8.00
N SER A 19 1.02 -4.19 8.59
CA SER A 19 0.26 -5.17 9.39
C SER A 19 -0.35 -4.49 10.63
N VAL A 20 -1.39 -5.10 11.16
CA VAL A 20 -2.12 -4.59 12.34
C VAL A 20 -1.19 -4.34 13.54
N ASP A 21 -0.11 -5.09 13.65
CA ASP A 21 0.87 -4.94 14.72
C ASP A 21 1.64 -3.61 14.64
N ASN A 22 1.69 -2.97 13.48
CA ASN A 22 2.31 -1.65 13.30
C ASN A 22 1.41 -0.48 13.70
N GLY A 23 0.09 -0.61 13.52
CA GLY A 23 -0.90 0.28 14.08
C GLY A 23 -1.14 1.62 13.38
N TRP A 24 -0.25 2.11 12.49
CA TRP A 24 -0.42 3.43 11.85
C TRP A 24 -1.71 3.52 11.02
N PHE A 25 -2.07 2.44 10.34
CA PHE A 25 -3.29 2.40 9.53
C PHE A 25 -4.54 2.47 10.39
N GLU A 26 -4.56 1.72 11.48
CA GLU A 26 -5.66 1.71 12.46
C GLU A 26 -5.81 3.10 13.11
N LEU A 27 -4.69 3.72 13.51
CA LEU A 27 -4.68 5.10 14.04
C LEU A 27 -5.18 6.12 13.02
N GLY A 28 -4.75 6.00 11.75
CA GLY A 28 -5.24 6.85 10.66
C GLY A 28 -6.73 6.69 10.42
N CYS A 29 -7.24 5.46 10.41
CA CYS A 29 -8.66 5.19 10.29
C CYS A 29 -9.46 5.76 11.48
N GLU A 30 -8.95 5.65 12.70
CA GLU A 30 -9.56 6.26 13.89
C GLU A 30 -9.63 7.78 13.77
N ALA A 31 -8.51 8.43 13.42
CA ALA A 31 -8.44 9.88 13.24
C ALA A 31 -9.40 10.39 12.16
N LEU A 32 -9.55 9.65 11.07
CA LEU A 32 -10.47 9.94 9.96
C LEU A 32 -11.91 9.52 10.26
N ARG A 33 -12.17 8.84 11.37
CA ARG A 33 -13.45 8.19 11.68
C ARG A 33 -13.89 7.24 10.55
N ALA A 34 -12.93 6.58 9.92
CA ALA A 34 -13.13 5.61 8.85
C ALA A 34 -13.25 4.18 9.39
N LYS A 35 -13.83 3.28 8.59
CA LYS A 35 -13.76 1.84 8.81
C LYS A 35 -12.52 1.32 8.09
N GLY A 36 -11.56 0.77 8.84
CA GLY A 36 -10.38 0.12 8.27
C GLY A 36 -10.61 -1.38 8.01
N ILE A 37 -10.13 -1.86 6.86
CA ILE A 37 -10.03 -3.29 6.53
C ILE A 37 -8.55 -3.54 6.23
N ASN A 38 -7.80 -4.07 7.19
CA ASN A 38 -6.39 -4.36 7.01
C ASN A 38 -6.19 -5.78 6.50
N ARG A 39 -5.60 -5.91 5.30
CA ARG A 39 -5.26 -7.18 4.62
C ARG A 39 -3.76 -7.39 4.48
N ALA A 40 -2.95 -6.55 5.15
CA ALA A 40 -1.50 -6.69 5.13
C ALA A 40 -1.05 -7.95 5.87
N ILE A 41 -0.07 -8.66 5.30
CA ILE A 41 0.51 -9.86 5.88
C ILE A 41 2.03 -9.68 5.93
N GLY A 42 2.64 -9.92 7.11
CA GLY A 42 4.09 -9.84 7.27
C GLY A 42 4.83 -10.73 6.27
N GLY A 43 5.83 -10.17 5.60
CA GLY A 43 6.64 -10.88 4.60
C GLY A 43 6.01 -11.03 3.21
N GLU A 44 4.77 -10.57 2.97
CA GLU A 44 4.19 -10.57 1.62
C GLU A 44 4.92 -9.59 0.69
N ALA A 45 5.09 -9.99 -0.56
CA ALA A 45 5.44 -9.12 -1.67
C ALA A 45 4.19 -8.74 -2.48
N ILE A 46 4.29 -7.74 -3.35
CA ILE A 46 3.18 -7.39 -4.25
C ILE A 46 2.77 -8.55 -5.17
N ALA A 47 3.69 -9.46 -5.49
CA ALA A 47 3.39 -10.69 -6.23
C ALA A 47 2.43 -11.61 -5.45
N ASP A 48 2.61 -11.72 -4.13
CA ASP A 48 1.74 -12.52 -3.27
C ASP A 48 0.34 -11.89 -3.20
N VAL A 49 0.27 -10.56 -3.11
CA VAL A 49 -1.00 -9.80 -3.17
C VAL A 49 -1.71 -10.00 -4.50
N ALA A 50 -0.99 -9.90 -5.62
CA ALA A 50 -1.55 -10.14 -6.95
C ALA A 50 -2.11 -11.57 -7.07
N ASN A 51 -1.40 -12.56 -6.54
CA ASN A 51 -1.85 -13.94 -6.53
C ASN A 51 -3.08 -14.16 -5.63
N ARG A 52 -3.15 -13.52 -4.46
CA ARG A 52 -4.36 -13.51 -3.62
C ARG A 52 -5.54 -12.90 -4.36
N MET A 53 -5.32 -11.75 -4.97
CA MET A 53 -6.35 -11.05 -5.74
C MET A 53 -6.87 -11.87 -6.92
N SER A 54 -5.98 -12.60 -7.62
CA SER A 54 -6.37 -13.49 -8.72
C SER A 54 -7.27 -14.65 -8.29
N ARG A 55 -7.14 -15.10 -7.04
CA ARG A 55 -7.98 -16.15 -6.43
C ARG A 55 -9.24 -15.61 -5.74
N GLY A 56 -9.40 -14.30 -5.64
CA GLY A 56 -10.51 -13.68 -4.90
C GLY A 56 -10.32 -13.65 -3.37
N ASP A 57 -9.08 -13.80 -2.88
CA ASP A 57 -8.77 -13.90 -1.44
C ASP A 57 -8.38 -12.54 -0.81
N LEU A 58 -8.27 -11.46 -1.58
CA LEU A 58 -7.86 -10.17 -1.05
C LEU A 58 -9.02 -9.39 -0.42
N TYR A 59 -10.15 -9.41 -1.07
CA TYR A 59 -11.41 -8.81 -0.59
C TYR A 59 -12.60 -9.61 -1.15
N SER A 60 -13.70 -9.60 -0.42
CA SER A 60 -14.94 -10.15 -0.93
C SER A 60 -15.64 -9.16 -1.85
N ARG A 61 -16.63 -9.66 -2.57
CA ARG A 61 -17.47 -8.82 -3.44
C ARG A 61 -18.25 -7.78 -2.62
N GLU A 62 -18.75 -8.15 -1.45
CA GLU A 62 -19.48 -7.26 -0.53
C GLU A 62 -18.53 -6.20 0.06
N GLU A 63 -17.31 -6.57 0.41
CA GLU A 63 -16.28 -5.60 0.82
C GLU A 63 -15.96 -4.63 -0.31
N LEU A 64 -15.82 -5.11 -1.55
CA LEU A 64 -15.55 -4.24 -2.69
C LEU A 64 -16.65 -3.20 -2.90
N ASP A 65 -17.92 -3.54 -2.68
CA ASP A 65 -19.03 -2.59 -2.72
C ASP A 65 -18.84 -1.44 -1.70
N GLU A 66 -18.34 -1.75 -0.52
CA GLU A 66 -18.24 -0.79 0.59
C GLU A 66 -16.93 0.01 0.62
N VAL A 67 -15.84 -0.54 0.09
CA VAL A 67 -14.52 0.10 0.09
C VAL A 67 -14.54 1.41 -0.70
N ASP A 68 -14.23 2.52 -0.09
CA ASP A 68 -14.11 3.82 -0.76
C ASP A 68 -12.68 4.08 -1.26
N VAL A 69 -11.65 3.60 -0.54
CA VAL A 69 -10.23 3.78 -0.88
C VAL A 69 -9.46 2.48 -0.70
N PHE A 70 -8.66 2.11 -1.69
CA PHE A 70 -7.70 1.01 -1.58
C PHE A 70 -6.28 1.55 -1.42
N VAL A 71 -5.67 1.30 -0.27
CA VAL A 71 -4.30 1.73 0.07
C VAL A 71 -3.33 0.58 -0.20
N ILE A 72 -2.22 0.85 -0.88
CA ILE A 72 -1.19 -0.13 -1.19
C ILE A 72 0.15 0.35 -0.62
N MET A 73 0.68 -0.39 0.35
CA MET A 73 2.02 -0.18 0.92
C MET A 73 2.80 -1.49 0.89
N GLN A 74 3.49 -1.73 -0.22
CA GLN A 74 4.25 -2.96 -0.49
C GLN A 74 5.71 -2.67 -0.77
N VAL A 75 6.56 -2.98 0.20
CA VAL A 75 8.03 -2.87 0.09
C VAL A 75 8.62 -4.26 0.16
N HIS A 76 9.12 -4.80 -0.96
CA HIS A 76 9.74 -6.12 -0.95
C HIS A 76 10.64 -6.40 -2.16
N ASN A 77 11.56 -7.31 -1.98
CA ASN A 77 12.48 -7.99 -2.91
C ASN A 77 13.02 -7.17 -4.10
N ARG A 78 12.25 -7.07 -5.17
CA ARG A 78 12.62 -6.35 -6.39
C ARG A 78 11.77 -5.09 -6.50
N ASP A 79 12.20 -4.05 -5.84
CA ASP A 79 11.48 -2.77 -5.80
C ASP A 79 11.83 -1.91 -7.04
N VAL A 80 11.62 -2.45 -8.23
CA VAL A 80 12.00 -1.83 -9.50
C VAL A 80 10.80 -1.64 -10.42
N TYR A 81 10.56 -0.40 -10.80
CA TYR A 81 9.66 -0.10 -11.91
C TYR A 81 10.32 -0.49 -13.23
N ALA A 82 9.77 -1.48 -13.92
CA ALA A 82 10.25 -1.97 -15.20
C ALA A 82 9.11 -1.89 -16.24
N PRO A 83 9.08 -0.85 -17.10
CA PRO A 83 8.00 -0.63 -18.06
C PRO A 83 7.83 -1.76 -19.08
N ASN A 84 8.89 -2.48 -19.39
CA ASN A 84 8.87 -3.65 -20.29
C ASN A 84 8.14 -4.87 -19.72
N GLU A 85 7.88 -4.91 -18.42
CA GLU A 85 7.08 -5.96 -17.78
C GLU A 85 5.58 -5.70 -17.88
N LEU A 86 5.18 -4.47 -18.19
CA LEU A 86 3.79 -4.05 -18.20
C LEU A 86 3.06 -4.58 -19.44
N LYS A 87 1.88 -5.13 -19.24
CA LYS A 87 1.02 -5.63 -20.31
C LYS A 87 -0.10 -4.62 -20.65
N LYS A 88 -0.69 -4.79 -21.82
CA LYS A 88 -1.83 -3.96 -22.25
C LYS A 88 -3.03 -4.17 -21.32
N ASP A 89 -3.31 -5.42 -20.97
CA ASP A 89 -4.41 -5.82 -20.11
C ASP A 89 -3.89 -6.70 -18.96
N TYR A 90 -4.60 -6.74 -17.84
CA TYR A 90 -4.23 -7.61 -16.72
C TYR A 90 -4.44 -9.10 -17.03
N HIS A 91 -5.32 -9.45 -17.98
CA HIS A 91 -5.53 -10.81 -18.46
C HIS A 91 -4.35 -11.40 -19.24
N GLU A 92 -3.45 -10.56 -19.71
CA GLU A 92 -2.26 -10.98 -20.46
C GLU A 92 -1.11 -11.43 -19.56
N TYR A 93 -1.26 -11.31 -18.24
CA TYR A 93 -0.25 -11.76 -17.29
C TYR A 93 -0.35 -13.27 -17.04
N ALA A 94 0.82 -13.95 -17.03
CA ALA A 94 0.91 -15.32 -16.59
C ALA A 94 0.89 -15.41 -15.06
N LEU A 95 -0.02 -16.19 -14.52
CA LEU A 95 -0.16 -16.44 -13.09
C LEU A 95 0.33 -17.86 -12.74
N PRO A 96 0.83 -18.10 -11.53
CA PRO A 96 1.05 -17.12 -10.45
C PRO A 96 2.30 -16.26 -10.68
N PHE A 97 2.29 -15.03 -10.16
CA PHE A 97 3.47 -14.19 -10.12
C PHE A 97 4.52 -14.74 -9.16
N THR A 98 5.79 -14.56 -9.52
CA THR A 98 6.92 -14.75 -8.60
C THR A 98 7.33 -13.41 -7.99
N ARG A 99 8.07 -13.44 -6.88
CA ARG A 99 8.57 -12.22 -6.23
C ARG A 99 9.56 -11.42 -7.10
N GLY A 100 10.03 -11.99 -8.23
CA GLY A 100 10.81 -11.27 -9.24
C GLY A 100 9.99 -10.35 -10.16
N ASN A 101 8.67 -10.43 -10.11
CA ASN A 101 7.77 -9.68 -11.01
C ASN A 101 7.17 -8.43 -10.34
N TYR A 102 7.98 -7.56 -9.75
CA TYR A 102 7.49 -6.41 -8.99
C TYR A 102 6.57 -5.48 -9.81
N ALA A 103 7.08 -4.94 -10.94
CA ALA A 103 6.32 -4.01 -11.76
C ALA A 103 5.07 -4.65 -12.39
N ALA A 104 5.20 -5.87 -12.90
CA ALA A 104 4.09 -6.63 -13.47
C ALA A 104 2.99 -6.92 -12.44
N ALA A 105 3.37 -7.31 -11.22
CA ALA A 105 2.42 -7.60 -10.15
C ALA A 105 1.69 -6.33 -9.67
N PHE A 106 2.38 -5.21 -9.54
CA PHE A 106 1.75 -3.92 -9.21
C PHE A 106 0.75 -3.50 -10.29
N ASP A 107 1.16 -3.56 -11.55
CA ASP A 107 0.30 -3.22 -12.68
C ASP A 107 -0.95 -4.11 -12.74
N TYR A 108 -0.77 -5.42 -12.48
CA TYR A 108 -1.88 -6.36 -12.37
C TYR A 108 -2.86 -5.98 -11.25
N VAL A 109 -2.36 -5.71 -10.03
CA VAL A 109 -3.19 -5.36 -8.87
C VAL A 109 -4.02 -4.11 -9.16
N ILE A 110 -3.38 -3.07 -9.72
CA ILE A 110 -4.07 -1.82 -10.08
C ILE A 110 -5.17 -2.09 -11.12
N LYS A 111 -4.82 -2.74 -12.24
CA LYS A 111 -5.77 -3.02 -13.33
C LYS A 111 -6.92 -3.91 -12.90
N LYS A 112 -6.61 -4.94 -12.13
CA LYS A 112 -7.61 -5.88 -11.60
C LYS A 112 -8.60 -5.16 -10.68
N TYR A 113 -8.12 -4.31 -9.75
CA TYR A 113 -9.00 -3.53 -8.87
C TYR A 113 -9.91 -2.58 -9.66
N ILE A 114 -9.36 -1.87 -10.65
CA ILE A 114 -10.15 -1.01 -11.54
C ILE A 114 -11.22 -1.82 -12.28
N SER A 115 -10.83 -2.98 -12.82
CA SER A 115 -11.76 -3.87 -13.52
C SER A 115 -12.84 -4.42 -12.61
N ASP A 116 -12.48 -4.84 -11.38
CA ASP A 116 -13.47 -5.36 -10.42
C ASP A 116 -14.47 -4.27 -10.01
N CYS A 117 -14.01 -3.05 -9.78
CA CYS A 117 -14.90 -1.89 -9.54
C CYS A 117 -15.83 -1.62 -10.73
N TYR A 118 -15.31 -1.70 -11.95
CA TYR A 118 -16.11 -1.53 -13.16
C TYR A 118 -17.16 -2.63 -13.33
N GLN A 119 -16.82 -3.87 -13.00
CA GLN A 119 -17.72 -5.03 -13.13
C GLN A 119 -18.94 -4.97 -12.21
N LEU A 120 -18.88 -4.21 -11.11
CA LEU A 120 -20.03 -4.07 -10.21
C LEU A 120 -21.29 -3.53 -10.88
N GLN A 121 -21.17 -2.80 -12.00
CA GLN A 121 -22.33 -2.33 -12.75
C GLN A 121 -23.18 -3.46 -13.35
N PHE A 122 -22.62 -4.64 -13.53
CA PHE A 122 -23.31 -5.80 -14.08
C PHE A 122 -23.80 -6.77 -13.00
N ASP A 123 -23.42 -6.56 -11.75
CA ASP A 123 -23.80 -7.41 -10.64
C ASP A 123 -25.09 -6.92 -9.97
N LYS A 124 -26.17 -7.69 -10.12
CA LYS A 124 -27.49 -7.37 -9.56
C LYS A 124 -27.51 -7.21 -8.02
N GLY A 125 -26.55 -7.81 -7.33
CA GLY A 125 -26.43 -7.69 -5.89
C GLY A 125 -25.64 -6.45 -5.43
N SER A 126 -24.99 -5.73 -6.37
CA SER A 126 -24.22 -4.53 -6.08
C SER A 126 -25.07 -3.28 -5.95
N LYS A 127 -24.72 -2.37 -5.04
CA LYS A 127 -25.31 -1.01 -5.01
C LYS A 127 -24.91 -0.18 -6.25
N TYR A 128 -23.95 -0.63 -7.03
CA TYR A 128 -23.54 -0.02 -8.29
C TYR A 128 -24.18 -0.69 -9.51
N TYR A 129 -25.12 -1.62 -9.34
CA TYR A 129 -25.82 -2.25 -10.45
C TYR A 129 -26.49 -1.21 -11.35
N GLY A 130 -26.21 -1.28 -12.66
CA GLY A 130 -26.72 -0.33 -13.65
C GLY A 130 -26.08 1.07 -13.63
N VAL A 131 -25.15 1.34 -12.71
CA VAL A 131 -24.40 2.60 -12.68
C VAL A 131 -23.34 2.57 -13.78
N LYS A 132 -23.47 3.44 -14.78
CA LYS A 132 -22.54 3.51 -15.91
C LYS A 132 -21.11 3.76 -15.42
N GLY A 133 -20.20 2.84 -15.75
CA GLY A 133 -18.81 2.88 -15.31
C GLY A 133 -18.55 2.18 -13.99
N GLY A 134 -19.58 1.63 -13.34
CA GLY A 134 -19.46 0.91 -12.09
C GLY A 134 -19.10 1.82 -10.90
N LYS A 135 -18.31 1.29 -10.00
CA LYS A 135 -17.80 1.99 -8.82
C LYS A 135 -16.51 2.77 -9.16
N PRO A 136 -16.34 4.01 -8.71
CA PRO A 136 -15.06 4.70 -8.81
C PRO A 136 -13.93 3.92 -8.12
N ALA A 137 -12.85 3.64 -8.84
CA ALA A 137 -11.66 2.99 -8.28
C ALA A 137 -10.72 4.07 -7.72
N VAL A 138 -10.66 4.22 -6.41
CA VAL A 138 -9.74 5.13 -5.73
C VAL A 138 -8.61 4.31 -5.12
N ILE A 139 -7.39 4.54 -5.58
CA ILE A 139 -6.18 3.86 -5.09
C ILE A 139 -5.25 4.91 -4.50
N LEU A 140 -4.67 4.62 -3.34
CA LEU A 140 -3.67 5.43 -2.67
C LEU A 140 -2.39 4.62 -2.53
N LEU A 141 -1.29 5.12 -3.10
CA LEU A 141 0.03 4.49 -3.01
C LEU A 141 0.84 5.11 -1.86
N CYS A 142 1.73 4.33 -1.26
CA CYS A 142 2.58 4.80 -0.17
C CYS A 142 4.04 4.53 -0.47
N THR A 143 4.93 5.48 -0.16
CA THR A 143 6.37 5.24 -0.11
C THR A 143 6.76 4.49 1.17
N HIS A 144 8.01 4.07 1.27
CA HIS A 144 8.58 3.61 2.54
C HIS A 144 8.60 4.76 3.57
N TRP A 145 8.73 4.46 4.85
CA TRP A 145 8.68 5.46 5.92
C TRP A 145 9.98 6.29 6.08
N HIS A 146 11.06 5.93 5.36
CA HIS A 146 12.28 6.73 5.24
C HIS A 146 12.85 6.69 3.82
N ASP A 147 13.81 7.57 3.52
CA ASP A 147 14.35 7.77 2.16
C ASP A 147 15.46 6.77 1.75
N ALA A 148 15.91 5.89 2.62
CA ALA A 148 16.99 4.94 2.30
C ALA A 148 16.57 3.89 1.26
N ARG A 149 15.28 3.57 1.16
CA ARG A 149 14.72 2.63 0.16
C ARG A 149 14.48 3.32 -1.19
N VAL A 150 15.55 3.90 -1.74
CA VAL A 150 15.51 4.73 -2.95
C VAL A 150 14.81 4.03 -4.11
N VAL A 151 15.21 2.79 -4.41
CA VAL A 151 14.67 2.03 -5.56
C VAL A 151 13.16 1.81 -5.43
N TYR A 152 12.68 1.47 -4.23
CA TYR A 152 11.24 1.36 -3.97
C TYR A 152 10.54 2.72 -4.11
N ASN A 153 11.03 3.75 -3.43
CA ASN A 153 10.41 5.06 -3.42
C ASN A 153 10.32 5.67 -4.84
N GLU A 154 11.36 5.49 -5.67
CA GLU A 154 11.33 5.89 -7.08
C GLU A 154 10.35 5.05 -7.91
N SER A 155 10.31 3.75 -7.69
CA SER A 155 9.39 2.86 -8.41
C SER A 155 7.93 3.21 -8.12
N ILE A 156 7.59 3.48 -6.86
CA ILE A 156 6.21 3.83 -6.48
C ILE A 156 5.82 5.22 -6.99
N ARG A 157 6.76 6.20 -7.06
CA ARG A 157 6.52 7.49 -7.70
C ARG A 157 6.19 7.34 -9.19
N LYS A 158 6.97 6.52 -9.91
CA LYS A 158 6.71 6.24 -11.33
C LYS A 158 5.37 5.54 -11.56
N LEU A 159 4.95 4.65 -10.67
CA LEU A 159 3.62 4.04 -10.73
C LEU A 159 2.51 5.05 -10.46
N SER A 160 2.69 5.93 -9.46
CA SER A 160 1.78 7.03 -9.18
C SER A 160 1.60 7.93 -10.40
N ASP A 161 2.69 8.37 -11.00
CA ASP A 161 2.69 9.22 -12.20
C ASP A 161 2.01 8.53 -13.39
N LYS A 162 2.34 7.25 -13.63
CA LYS A 162 1.77 6.47 -14.73
C LYS A 162 0.24 6.38 -14.65
N TRP A 163 -0.28 6.14 -13.47
CA TRP A 163 -1.70 5.86 -13.25
C TRP A 163 -2.49 7.10 -12.81
N GLY A 164 -1.83 8.19 -12.43
CA GLY A 164 -2.46 9.39 -11.90
C GLY A 164 -3.10 9.18 -10.52
N PHE A 165 -2.65 8.19 -9.74
CA PHE A 165 -3.13 7.95 -8.38
C PHE A 165 -2.34 8.79 -7.37
N PRO A 166 -2.97 9.26 -6.29
CA PRO A 166 -2.30 9.99 -5.23
C PRO A 166 -1.27 9.11 -4.52
N LEU A 167 -0.20 9.77 -4.05
CA LEU A 167 0.91 9.15 -3.34
C LEU A 167 1.08 9.78 -1.96
N VAL A 168 1.07 8.96 -0.92
CA VAL A 168 1.51 9.35 0.42
C VAL A 168 3.03 9.20 0.49
N LYS A 169 3.71 10.33 0.66
CA LYS A 169 5.17 10.41 0.66
C LYS A 169 5.73 10.33 2.07
N PHE A 170 5.63 9.17 2.70
CA PHE A 170 6.14 8.98 4.06
C PHE A 170 7.63 9.28 4.17
N ASP A 171 8.43 8.89 3.18
CA ASP A 171 9.88 9.14 3.13
C ASP A 171 10.25 10.65 3.17
N GLU A 172 9.39 11.52 2.66
CA GLU A 172 9.59 12.97 2.71
C GLU A 172 8.96 13.59 3.98
N GLN A 173 7.80 13.09 4.40
CA GLN A 173 6.97 13.72 5.43
C GLN A 173 7.33 13.32 6.85
N ILE A 174 7.88 12.13 7.05
CA ILE A 174 8.35 11.67 8.37
C ILE A 174 9.69 12.33 8.72
N GLY A 175 10.54 12.60 7.73
CA GLY A 175 11.74 13.41 7.89
C GLY A 175 12.99 12.66 8.34
N PHE A 176 13.08 11.35 8.10
CA PHE A 176 14.32 10.58 8.30
C PHE A 176 15.08 10.45 6.99
N SER A 177 16.06 11.31 6.82
CA SER A 177 16.97 11.27 5.67
C SER A 177 18.12 10.32 5.91
N LYS A 178 18.55 9.61 4.87
CA LYS A 178 19.74 8.75 4.89
C LYS A 178 21.06 9.52 5.09
N THR A 179 21.02 10.83 5.06
CA THR A 179 22.19 11.69 5.31
C THR A 179 22.21 12.28 6.70
N VAL A 180 21.17 12.05 7.53
CA VAL A 180 21.05 12.61 8.87
C VAL A 180 21.34 11.54 9.92
N GLU A 181 22.40 11.77 10.68
CA GLU A 181 22.78 10.96 11.83
C GLU A 181 22.37 11.66 13.13
N HIS A 182 22.07 10.84 14.13
CA HIS A 182 21.83 11.36 15.47
C HIS A 182 23.14 11.90 16.08
N PRO A 183 23.18 13.16 16.58
CA PRO A 183 24.42 13.84 16.92
C PRO A 183 25.23 13.18 18.04
N GLU A 184 24.57 12.45 18.95
CA GLU A 184 25.25 11.79 20.07
C GLU A 184 25.61 10.32 19.78
N THR A 185 24.75 9.60 19.07
CA THR A 185 24.94 8.16 18.84
C THR A 185 25.64 7.85 17.52
N HIS A 186 25.73 8.82 16.63
CA HIS A 186 26.26 8.68 15.26
C HIS A 186 25.57 7.56 14.45
N ARG A 187 24.37 7.14 14.86
CA ARG A 187 23.54 6.19 14.13
C ARG A 187 22.54 6.94 13.26
N GLN A 188 22.11 6.30 12.19
CA GLN A 188 21.00 6.83 11.39
C GLN A 188 19.77 7.03 12.27
N THR A 189 19.15 8.20 12.18
CA THR A 189 18.04 8.59 13.08
C THR A 189 16.90 7.57 13.05
N SER A 190 16.63 6.96 11.92
CA SER A 190 15.57 5.93 11.78
C SER A 190 15.78 4.73 12.72
N THR A 191 17.04 4.36 13.06
CA THR A 191 17.32 3.23 13.94
C THR A 191 16.83 3.44 15.38
N LEU A 192 16.65 4.71 15.80
CA LEU A 192 16.17 5.05 17.15
C LEU A 192 14.66 4.89 17.28
N PHE A 193 13.95 4.75 16.16
CA PHE A 193 12.50 4.68 16.08
C PHE A 193 12.02 3.38 15.43
N ALA A 194 12.86 2.36 15.42
CA ALA A 194 12.57 1.05 14.83
C ALA A 194 12.82 -0.09 15.82
N ASP A 195 12.06 -1.18 15.67
CA ASP A 195 12.22 -2.39 16.49
C ASP A 195 13.41 -3.23 16.02
N ASP A 196 13.76 -3.12 14.75
CA ASP A 196 14.87 -3.82 14.12
C ASP A 196 15.51 -2.96 13.02
N THR A 197 16.59 -3.44 12.44
CA THR A 197 17.38 -2.70 11.45
C THR A 197 17.59 -3.50 10.17
N GLU A 198 17.86 -2.78 9.07
CA GLU A 198 18.33 -3.33 7.81
C GLU A 198 19.60 -2.62 7.36
N CYS A 199 20.45 -3.32 6.62
CA CYS A 199 21.64 -2.73 6.02
C CYS A 199 21.37 -2.42 4.54
N ILE A 200 21.45 -1.14 4.18
CA ILE A 200 21.28 -0.66 2.81
C ILE A 200 22.59 0.05 2.41
N ASP A 201 23.25 -0.45 1.36
CA ASP A 201 24.52 0.08 0.86
C ASP A 201 25.61 0.22 1.94
N GLY A 202 25.64 -0.72 2.89
CA GLY A 202 26.63 -0.74 3.98
C GLY A 202 26.29 0.16 5.17
N VAL A 203 25.14 0.83 5.17
CA VAL A 203 24.66 1.68 6.26
C VAL A 203 23.43 1.04 6.92
N GLU A 204 23.39 1.07 8.24
CA GLU A 204 22.29 0.53 9.04
C GLU A 204 21.16 1.56 9.18
N TYR A 205 19.93 1.15 8.81
CA TYR A 205 18.71 1.93 8.95
C TYR A 205 17.67 1.18 9.77
N GLY A 206 16.69 1.89 10.31
CA GLY A 206 15.51 1.26 10.92
C GLY A 206 14.70 0.52 9.88
N TRP A 207 14.25 -0.69 10.19
CA TRP A 207 13.44 -1.50 9.26
C TRP A 207 11.96 -1.44 9.61
N HIS A 208 11.52 -2.04 10.72
CA HIS A 208 10.15 -1.91 11.18
C HIS A 208 10.02 -0.76 12.16
N PRO A 209 9.12 0.21 11.94
CA PRO A 209 8.87 1.28 12.92
C PRO A 209 8.45 0.69 14.27
N ASN A 210 8.88 1.31 15.37
CA ASN A 210 8.47 0.91 16.74
C ASN A 210 6.94 0.75 16.81
N ARG A 211 6.49 -0.35 17.42
CA ARG A 211 5.08 -0.72 17.52
C ARG A 211 4.40 -0.03 18.69
N GLY A 212 3.16 0.31 18.50
CA GLY A 212 2.28 0.88 19.52
C GLY A 212 1.80 2.28 19.20
N LYS A 213 0.58 2.57 19.65
CA LYS A 213 -0.12 3.83 19.36
C LYS A 213 0.57 5.09 19.90
N ASP A 214 1.44 4.94 20.87
CA ASP A 214 2.17 6.06 21.48
C ASP A 214 3.55 6.28 20.84
N CYS A 215 3.91 5.46 19.84
CA CYS A 215 5.19 5.59 19.15
C CYS A 215 5.15 6.70 18.09
N TYR A 216 6.25 7.46 18.03
CA TYR A 216 6.36 8.63 17.15
C TYR A 216 6.04 8.32 15.70
N ILE A 217 6.63 7.27 15.13
CA ILE A 217 6.46 6.94 13.71
C ILE A 217 5.02 6.55 13.39
N GLN A 218 4.38 5.74 14.24
CA GLN A 218 2.99 5.33 14.06
C GLN A 218 2.04 6.53 14.00
N ASN A 219 2.31 7.56 14.81
CA ASN A 219 1.52 8.78 14.84
C ASN A 219 1.86 9.76 13.70
N ARG A 220 3.03 9.61 13.06
CA ARG A 220 3.43 10.44 11.91
C ARG A 220 2.96 9.86 10.57
N MET A 221 2.89 8.55 10.45
CA MET A 221 2.34 7.86 9.27
C MET A 221 0.83 8.04 9.20
#